data_2b669dc75dfd01259edc6a2d563ac568
#
_entry.id   2b669dc75dfd01259edc6a2d563ac568
#
_cell.length_a   1.000
_cell.length_b   1.000
_cell.length_c   1.000
_cell.angle_alpha   90.00
_cell.angle_beta   90.00
_cell.angle_gamma   90.00
#
_symmetry.space_group_name_H-M   'P 1'
#
loop_
_entity.id
_entity.type
_entity.pdbx_description
1 polymer ?
#
loop_
_entity_poly.entity_id
_entity_poly.type
_entity_poly.pdbx_seq_one_letter_code
_entity_poly.pdbx_strand_id
1 'polypeptide(L)'
;VAYDVFGNGKTSVKVNLGKYLAAADGSSITGALTNPLSRISTSVTRTWTDTNKNFKPDCDLSNPLAQNLSTSGGDVCGQISNLNFAKPVFSNTYDPAILHGSGLRPYDWNIGVQVQQQLLPRVSVNVGYFRRWFGNFLATDNLSVKASDYTPFTVTAPADPRLPGGGGNVISGLYDVNPTLFGQTNNFITLADNYGSQTSHWNSVEVNLTARVRQGLTLQGGTSTGRLTTDNCAIVAQLPEATFTATGSLNPYCHVEPPFLTQFKGLAAYTIPKVDVQVSGTMQSIPGGTLQANLSVPTATVAQSLGRPLAGSAPFATLSLVTPGSVLGDRVNQLDLRVQKVLRFSRARVQVGVDLYNALNSSAIQTYNQTFITNGNWLTPTLILPARFAKISAQVDF
;
A
#
# COMPACT_ATOMS: atom_id res chain seq x y z
N VAL A 1 -22.73 -1.86 21.11
CA VAL A 1 -24.04 -2.32 21.62
C VAL A 1 -24.44 -3.57 20.87
N ALA A 2 -24.99 -4.57 21.58
CA ALA A 2 -25.61 -5.75 20.98
C ALA A 2 -27.03 -5.86 21.53
N TYR A 3 -28.00 -6.12 20.67
CA TYR A 3 -29.41 -6.20 21.01
C TYR A 3 -30.02 -7.47 20.43
N ASP A 4 -30.69 -8.28 21.26
CA ASP A 4 -31.49 -9.41 20.83
C ASP A 4 -32.88 -8.93 20.41
N VAL A 5 -33.14 -8.95 19.10
CA VAL A 5 -34.36 -8.35 18.52
C VAL A 5 -35.65 -8.97 19.04
N PHE A 6 -35.66 -10.26 19.28
CA PHE A 6 -36.87 -11.02 19.66
C PHE A 6 -36.79 -11.60 21.09
N GLY A 7 -35.73 -11.36 21.85
CA GLY A 7 -35.55 -11.89 23.20
C GLY A 7 -35.34 -13.40 23.25
N ASN A 8 -35.06 -14.07 22.15
CA ASN A 8 -34.96 -15.52 22.03
C ASN A 8 -33.54 -16.03 21.70
N GLY A 9 -32.57 -15.15 21.67
CA GLY A 9 -31.15 -15.45 21.38
C GLY A 9 -30.84 -15.81 19.91
N LYS A 10 -31.82 -15.73 19.00
CA LYS A 10 -31.65 -16.16 17.59
C LYS A 10 -31.27 -15.05 16.63
N THR A 11 -31.72 -13.81 16.93
CA THR A 11 -31.46 -12.65 16.08
C THR A 11 -30.85 -11.54 16.90
N SER A 12 -29.60 -11.18 16.61
CA SER A 12 -28.97 -10.03 17.26
C SER A 12 -28.50 -9.01 16.27
N VAL A 13 -28.75 -7.75 16.58
CA VAL A 13 -28.16 -6.59 15.91
C VAL A 13 -26.99 -6.07 16.74
N LYS A 14 -25.85 -5.89 16.12
CA LYS A 14 -24.64 -5.37 16.77
C LYS A 14 -24.25 -4.07 16.09
N VAL A 15 -24.05 -3.02 16.88
CA VAL A 15 -23.55 -1.74 16.41
C VAL A 15 -22.28 -1.40 17.18
N ASN A 16 -21.24 -1.12 16.46
CA ASN A 16 -19.97 -0.65 16.97
C ASN A 16 -19.66 0.71 16.36
N LEU A 17 -19.26 1.66 17.19
CA LEU A 17 -18.76 2.96 16.78
C LEU A 17 -17.53 3.28 17.64
N GLY A 18 -16.41 3.53 17.03
CA GLY A 18 -15.17 3.84 17.72
C GLY A 18 -14.34 4.87 16.98
N LYS A 19 -13.68 5.75 17.74
CA LYS A 19 -12.65 6.67 17.24
C LYS A 19 -11.29 6.19 17.74
N TYR A 20 -10.35 6.05 16.84
CA TYR A 20 -8.98 5.62 17.12
C TYR A 20 -8.02 6.72 16.69
N LEU A 21 -7.12 7.10 17.58
CA LEU A 21 -6.08 8.08 17.28
C LEU A 21 -4.84 7.36 16.77
N ALA A 22 -4.13 7.98 15.83
CA ALA A 22 -2.85 7.47 15.39
C ALA A 22 -1.88 7.31 16.57
N ALA A 23 -1.12 6.22 16.59
CA ALA A 23 -0.14 5.98 17.63
C ALA A 23 0.93 7.07 17.65
N ALA A 24 1.38 7.45 18.84
CA ALA A 24 2.53 8.33 19.05
C ALA A 24 3.76 7.46 19.31
N ASP A 25 4.26 6.82 18.28
CA ASP A 25 5.45 5.96 18.31
C ASP A 25 6.69 6.67 17.76
N GLY A 26 7.82 5.96 17.72
CA GLY A 26 9.09 6.50 17.24
C GLY A 26 9.13 6.90 15.77
N SER A 27 8.14 6.48 14.97
CA SER A 27 7.96 6.86 13.56
C SER A 27 7.00 8.04 13.38
N SER A 28 6.32 8.44 14.45
CA SER A 28 5.40 9.57 14.48
C SER A 28 6.12 10.93 14.67
N ILE A 29 5.33 12.00 14.66
CA ILE A 29 5.82 13.36 14.97
C ILE A 29 6.67 13.38 16.25
N THR A 30 6.27 12.65 17.29
CA THR A 30 6.98 12.58 18.56
C THR A 30 8.38 11.99 18.40
N GLY A 31 8.53 10.91 17.66
CA GLY A 31 9.82 10.30 17.35
C GLY A 31 10.72 11.24 16.55
N ALA A 32 10.17 11.90 15.55
CA ALA A 32 10.92 12.89 14.75
C ALA A 32 11.40 14.07 15.59
N LEU A 33 10.63 14.54 16.56
CA LEU A 33 11.01 15.64 17.44
C LEU A 33 12.07 15.25 18.48
N THR A 34 12.09 14.00 18.92
CA THR A 34 12.99 13.51 19.97
C THR A 34 14.33 12.99 19.44
N ASN A 35 14.38 12.59 18.17
CA ASN A 35 15.61 12.09 17.55
C ASN A 35 16.39 13.23 16.89
N PRO A 36 17.58 13.61 17.40
CA PRO A 36 18.39 14.68 16.80
C PRO A 36 18.77 14.45 15.34
N LEU A 37 18.96 13.18 14.93
CA LEU A 37 19.30 12.84 13.54
C LEU A 37 18.16 13.08 12.56
N SER A 38 16.90 12.98 12.99
CA SER A 38 15.74 13.27 12.14
C SER A 38 15.51 14.76 11.90
N ARG A 39 16.27 15.62 12.59
CA ARG A 39 16.18 17.08 12.47
C ARG A 39 17.10 17.66 11.41
N ILE A 40 18.04 16.88 10.88
CA ILE A 40 19.00 17.32 9.88
C ILE A 40 18.94 16.40 8.67
N SER A 41 19.29 16.91 7.51
CA SER A 41 19.44 16.09 6.31
C SER A 41 20.74 15.27 6.40
N THR A 42 20.63 13.98 6.65
CA THR A 42 21.77 13.05 6.79
C THR A 42 22.15 12.34 5.50
N SER A 43 21.26 12.38 4.51
CA SER A 43 21.48 11.78 3.18
C SER A 43 20.82 12.61 2.11
N VAL A 44 21.41 12.61 0.93
CA VAL A 44 20.87 13.24 -0.27
C VAL A 44 21.10 12.33 -1.46
N THR A 45 20.30 12.52 -2.48
CA THR A 45 20.48 11.87 -3.78
C THR A 45 21.02 12.88 -4.79
N ARG A 46 21.71 12.37 -5.79
CA ARG A 46 22.21 13.13 -6.93
C ARG A 46 22.03 12.27 -8.18
N THR A 47 21.56 12.87 -9.25
CA THR A 47 21.57 12.20 -10.55
C THR A 47 23.01 12.11 -11.06
N TRP A 48 23.35 10.99 -11.69
CA TRP A 48 24.67 10.73 -12.23
C TRP A 48 24.55 9.96 -13.53
N THR A 49 25.28 10.44 -14.56
CA THR A 49 25.43 9.76 -15.83
C THR A 49 26.89 9.41 -16.01
N ASP A 50 27.23 8.14 -15.96
CA ASP A 50 28.55 7.61 -16.20
C ASP A 50 28.85 7.67 -17.72
N THR A 51 29.52 8.73 -18.13
CA THR A 51 29.81 9.01 -19.54
C THR A 51 30.94 8.15 -20.05
N ASN A 52 31.97 7.92 -19.23
CA ASN A 52 33.14 7.15 -19.59
C ASN A 52 33.06 5.66 -19.27
N LYS A 53 31.95 5.22 -18.63
CA LYS A 53 31.64 3.81 -18.27
C LYS A 53 32.66 3.18 -17.33
N ASN A 54 33.24 3.96 -16.44
CA ASN A 54 34.20 3.47 -15.46
C ASN A 54 33.56 3.03 -14.13
N PHE A 55 32.23 3.22 -13.97
CA PHE A 55 31.43 2.91 -12.78
C PHE A 55 31.87 3.67 -11.52
N LYS A 56 32.50 4.83 -11.67
CA LYS A 56 32.89 5.72 -10.58
C LYS A 56 32.43 7.14 -10.91
N PRO A 57 31.81 7.87 -9.96
CA PRO A 57 31.51 9.28 -10.18
C PRO A 57 32.79 10.09 -10.27
N ASP A 58 33.04 10.71 -11.42
CA ASP A 58 34.20 11.58 -11.64
C ASP A 58 33.93 13.03 -11.19
N CYS A 59 32.79 13.28 -10.53
CA CYS A 59 32.37 14.60 -10.05
C CYS A 59 33.02 14.93 -8.71
N ASP A 60 33.14 16.23 -8.42
CA ASP A 60 33.34 16.67 -7.04
C ASP A 60 32.05 16.46 -6.23
N LEU A 61 32.01 15.36 -5.48
CA LEU A 61 30.84 15.01 -4.67
C LEU A 61 30.58 15.97 -3.51
N SER A 62 31.57 16.77 -3.13
CA SER A 62 31.44 17.80 -2.08
C SER A 62 30.75 19.08 -2.59
N ASN A 63 30.77 19.31 -3.89
CA ASN A 63 30.08 20.44 -4.51
C ASN A 63 28.59 20.13 -4.65
N PRO A 64 27.65 20.89 -4.02
CA PRO A 64 26.23 20.63 -4.08
C PRO A 64 25.58 20.97 -5.43
N LEU A 65 26.26 21.70 -6.29
CA LEU A 65 25.74 22.15 -7.59
C LEU A 65 25.91 21.10 -8.68
N ALA A 66 25.14 21.24 -9.75
CA ALA A 66 25.30 20.40 -10.94
C ALA A 66 26.66 20.62 -11.58
N GLN A 67 27.26 19.55 -12.10
CA GLN A 67 28.56 19.58 -12.78
C GLN A 67 28.45 18.79 -14.10
N ASN A 68 28.98 19.34 -15.15
CA ASN A 68 29.09 18.67 -16.43
C ASN A 68 30.56 18.61 -16.85
N LEU A 69 31.17 17.44 -16.70
CA LEU A 69 32.55 17.15 -17.03
C LEU A 69 32.70 16.41 -18.37
N SER A 70 31.61 16.19 -19.10
CA SER A 70 31.59 15.38 -20.32
C SER A 70 32.55 15.87 -21.41
N THR A 71 32.80 17.18 -21.48
CA THR A 71 33.79 17.78 -22.43
C THR A 71 35.24 17.42 -22.14
N SER A 72 35.55 17.01 -20.91
CA SER A 72 36.88 16.54 -20.48
C SER A 72 36.94 15.03 -20.29
N GLY A 73 35.97 14.30 -20.80
CA GLY A 73 35.87 12.84 -20.67
C GLY A 73 35.31 12.34 -19.34
N GLY A 74 34.81 13.26 -18.51
CA GLY A 74 34.17 12.93 -17.21
C GLY A 74 32.66 12.73 -17.31
N ASP A 75 32.02 12.80 -16.17
CA ASP A 75 30.59 12.49 -15.99
C ASP A 75 29.69 13.73 -16.00
N VAL A 76 28.39 13.49 -16.07
CA VAL A 76 27.37 14.50 -15.79
C VAL A 76 26.74 14.20 -14.44
N CYS A 77 26.86 15.13 -13.50
CA CYS A 77 26.30 15.04 -12.16
C CYS A 77 25.30 16.16 -11.90
N GLY A 78 24.10 15.80 -11.51
CA GLY A 78 23.06 16.75 -11.12
C GLY A 78 23.35 17.44 -9.80
N GLN A 79 22.54 18.42 -9.46
CA GLN A 79 22.54 19.08 -8.16
C GLN A 79 22.03 18.10 -7.09
N ILE A 80 22.53 18.26 -5.84
CA ILE A 80 22.01 17.43 -4.71
C ILE A 80 20.55 17.76 -4.42
N SER A 81 19.80 16.75 -3.97
CA SER A 81 18.34 16.85 -3.74
C SER A 81 17.95 17.76 -2.56
N ASN A 82 18.89 18.08 -1.66
CA ASN A 82 18.67 18.96 -0.52
C ASN A 82 19.92 19.78 -0.21
N LEU A 83 19.88 21.08 -0.45
CA LEU A 83 20.98 22.01 -0.22
C LEU A 83 21.28 22.23 1.29
N ASN A 84 20.45 21.74 2.18
CA ASN A 84 20.68 21.76 3.63
C ASN A 84 21.46 20.53 4.13
N PHE A 85 21.92 19.66 3.22
CA PHE A 85 22.75 18.51 3.60
C PHE A 85 23.96 18.93 4.43
N ALA A 86 24.21 18.22 5.52
CA ALA A 86 25.29 18.47 6.49
C ALA A 86 25.27 19.85 7.17
N LYS A 87 24.19 20.65 7.02
CA LYS A 87 23.99 21.90 7.72
C LYS A 87 23.17 21.68 8.98
N PRO A 88 23.37 22.48 10.08
CA PRO A 88 22.57 22.38 11.30
C PRO A 88 21.19 23.05 11.12
N VAL A 89 20.48 22.67 10.07
CA VAL A 89 19.14 23.18 9.73
C VAL A 89 18.13 22.03 9.88
N PHE A 90 16.99 22.30 10.48
CA PHE A 90 15.92 21.31 10.61
C PHE A 90 15.43 20.89 9.22
N SER A 91 15.33 19.58 8.99
CA SER A 91 14.72 19.03 7.77
C SER A 91 13.22 19.33 7.70
N ASN A 92 12.56 19.30 8.88
CA ASN A 92 11.14 19.56 9.01
C ASN A 92 10.89 20.45 10.23
N THR A 93 10.00 21.43 10.10
CA THR A 93 9.39 22.18 11.18
C THR A 93 7.92 21.77 11.30
N TYR A 94 7.36 21.93 12.47
CA TYR A 94 5.99 21.50 12.75
C TYR A 94 5.14 22.67 13.20
N ASP A 95 3.91 22.73 12.73
CA ASP A 95 2.91 23.65 13.21
C ASP A 95 2.69 23.41 14.72
N PRO A 96 2.86 24.44 15.57
CA PRO A 96 2.59 24.30 16.99
C PRO A 96 1.19 23.77 17.30
N ALA A 97 0.21 24.03 16.44
CA ALA A 97 -1.16 23.55 16.62
C ALA A 97 -1.26 22.01 16.61
N ILE A 98 -0.45 21.31 15.79
CA ILE A 98 -0.50 19.84 15.71
C ILE A 98 0.33 19.17 16.83
N LEU A 99 1.12 19.92 17.57
CA LEU A 99 1.96 19.40 18.65
C LEU A 99 1.21 19.29 19.99
N HIS A 100 0.06 19.92 20.10
CA HIS A 100 -0.71 20.00 21.34
C HIS A 100 -2.12 19.42 21.17
N GLY A 101 -2.57 18.69 22.19
CA GLY A 101 -3.92 18.17 22.27
C GLY A 101 -4.16 16.92 21.42
N SER A 102 -4.95 15.98 21.95
CA SER A 102 -5.30 14.74 21.27
C SER A 102 -6.27 14.95 20.09
N GLY A 103 -7.02 16.05 20.08
CA GLY A 103 -8.03 16.34 19.07
C GLY A 103 -7.48 16.63 17.68
N LEU A 104 -6.21 17.01 17.57
CA LEU A 104 -5.52 17.35 16.32
C LEU A 104 -4.67 16.18 15.77
N ARG A 105 -4.58 15.07 16.49
CA ARG A 105 -3.88 13.88 15.98
C ARG A 105 -4.67 13.25 14.82
N PRO A 106 -3.98 12.71 13.80
CA PRO A 106 -4.63 11.87 12.82
C PRO A 106 -5.46 10.80 13.51
N TYR A 107 -6.64 10.53 12.98
CA TYR A 107 -7.57 9.58 13.57
C TYR A 107 -8.32 8.81 12.49
N ASP A 108 -8.96 7.74 12.92
CA ASP A 108 -10.01 7.11 12.15
C ASP A 108 -11.24 6.84 13.02
N TRP A 109 -12.40 6.97 12.39
CA TRP A 109 -13.66 6.48 12.91
C TRP A 109 -14.00 5.14 12.26
N ASN A 110 -14.45 4.20 13.06
CA ASN A 110 -14.97 2.93 12.58
C ASN A 110 -16.42 2.78 13.00
N ILE A 111 -17.30 2.54 12.05
CA ILE A 111 -18.67 2.10 12.30
C ILE A 111 -18.86 0.72 11.72
N GLY A 112 -19.46 -0.19 12.50
CA GLY A 112 -19.88 -1.51 12.06
C GLY A 112 -21.31 -1.76 12.48
N VAL A 113 -22.16 -2.14 11.54
CA VAL A 113 -23.52 -2.59 11.80
C VAL A 113 -23.64 -4.02 11.31
N GLN A 114 -24.01 -4.93 12.18
CA GLN A 114 -24.05 -6.36 11.88
C GLN A 114 -25.37 -6.94 12.35
N VAL A 115 -25.89 -7.88 11.56
CA VAL A 115 -27.04 -8.73 11.92
C VAL A 115 -26.55 -10.16 11.98
N GLN A 116 -26.67 -10.78 13.14
CA GLN A 116 -26.41 -12.19 13.32
C GLN A 116 -27.74 -12.92 13.47
N GLN A 117 -27.95 -13.94 12.64
CA GLN A 117 -29.15 -14.76 12.63
C GLN A 117 -28.80 -16.24 12.81
N GLN A 118 -29.41 -16.88 13.77
CA GLN A 118 -29.43 -18.33 13.86
C GLN A 118 -30.45 -18.87 12.86
N LEU A 119 -29.98 -19.54 11.80
CA LEU A 119 -30.84 -20.13 10.77
C LEU A 119 -31.44 -21.48 11.21
N LEU A 120 -30.57 -22.30 11.80
CA LEU A 120 -30.90 -23.62 12.34
C LEU A 120 -30.19 -23.80 13.70
N PRO A 121 -30.57 -24.77 14.54
CA PRO A 121 -29.77 -25.10 15.72
C PRO A 121 -28.29 -25.30 15.34
N ARG A 122 -27.38 -24.55 15.97
CA ARG A 122 -25.94 -24.58 15.74
C ARG A 122 -25.48 -24.06 14.35
N VAL A 123 -26.35 -23.39 13.60
CA VAL A 123 -26.03 -22.77 12.32
C VAL A 123 -26.40 -21.30 12.39
N SER A 124 -25.43 -20.42 12.21
CA SER A 124 -25.64 -18.97 12.21
C SER A 124 -24.95 -18.29 11.03
N VAL A 125 -25.59 -17.25 10.53
CA VAL A 125 -25.05 -16.32 9.57
C VAL A 125 -24.89 -14.95 10.23
N ASN A 126 -23.81 -14.25 9.89
CA ASN A 126 -23.57 -12.86 10.27
C ASN A 126 -23.36 -12.04 9.00
N VAL A 127 -24.16 -11.00 8.81
CA VAL A 127 -24.01 -10.05 7.71
C VAL A 127 -23.71 -8.69 8.33
N GLY A 128 -22.67 -8.05 7.87
CA GLY A 128 -22.23 -6.77 8.39
C GLY A 128 -21.85 -5.78 7.31
N TYR A 129 -22.12 -4.50 7.57
CA TYR A 129 -21.56 -3.36 6.84
C TYR A 129 -20.58 -2.64 7.75
N PHE A 130 -19.40 -2.31 7.19
CA PHE A 130 -18.36 -1.61 7.91
C PHE A 130 -17.90 -0.41 7.09
N ARG A 131 -17.81 0.72 7.78
CA ARG A 131 -17.22 1.93 7.23
C ARG A 131 -16.16 2.47 8.16
N ARG A 132 -15.00 2.80 7.58
CA ARG A 132 -13.91 3.47 8.28
C ARG A 132 -13.56 4.73 7.49
N TRP A 133 -13.42 5.86 8.17
CA TRP A 133 -12.98 7.09 7.56
C TRP A 133 -11.93 7.77 8.42
N PHE A 134 -11.00 8.41 7.76
CA PHE A 134 -9.83 9.02 8.35
C PHE A 134 -9.98 10.53 8.38
N GLY A 135 -9.31 11.20 9.31
CA GLY A 135 -9.30 12.65 9.44
C GLY A 135 -8.04 13.17 10.10
N ASN A 136 -7.94 14.50 10.16
CA ASN A 136 -6.75 15.23 10.60
C ASN A 136 -5.50 14.78 9.80
N PHE A 137 -5.62 14.76 8.48
CA PHE A 137 -4.49 14.49 7.61
C PHE A 137 -3.43 15.58 7.79
N LEU A 138 -2.18 15.19 7.64
CA LEU A 138 -1.06 16.12 7.64
C LEU A 138 -0.59 16.37 6.22
N ALA A 139 -0.23 17.61 5.93
CA ALA A 139 0.46 18.00 4.71
C ALA A 139 1.85 18.53 5.05
N THR A 140 2.77 18.31 4.13
CA THR A 140 4.10 18.90 4.17
C THR A 140 4.17 19.95 3.08
N ASP A 141 4.38 21.20 3.50
CA ASP A 141 4.58 22.36 2.62
C ASP A 141 6.05 22.74 2.64
N ASN A 142 6.68 22.84 1.49
CA ASN A 142 8.02 23.39 1.37
C ASN A 142 7.95 24.92 1.24
N LEU A 143 8.03 25.62 2.35
CA LEU A 143 7.95 27.10 2.40
C LEU A 143 9.00 27.85 1.57
N SER A 144 9.99 27.15 1.00
CA SER A 144 10.98 27.74 0.07
C SER A 144 10.46 27.86 -1.37
N VAL A 145 9.33 27.23 -1.69
CA VAL A 145 8.70 27.21 -3.02
C VAL A 145 7.21 27.49 -2.89
N LYS A 146 6.58 27.92 -3.96
CA LYS A 146 5.14 28.18 -4.03
C LYS A 146 4.54 27.36 -5.16
N ALA A 147 3.24 27.16 -5.16
CA ALA A 147 2.55 26.48 -6.26
C ALA A 147 2.88 27.08 -7.64
N SER A 148 3.06 28.42 -7.72
CA SER A 148 3.45 29.14 -8.93
C SER A 148 4.88 28.85 -9.42
N ASP A 149 5.72 28.25 -8.59
CA ASP A 149 7.10 27.89 -8.93
C ASP A 149 7.18 26.51 -9.58
N TYR A 150 6.06 25.84 -9.70
CA TYR A 150 5.94 24.55 -10.39
C TYR A 150 5.35 24.76 -11.78
N THR A 151 5.96 24.13 -12.77
CA THR A 151 5.45 24.09 -14.14
C THR A 151 4.75 22.76 -14.35
N PRO A 152 3.46 22.77 -14.72
CA PRO A 152 2.75 21.54 -15.07
C PRO A 152 3.28 20.99 -16.40
N PHE A 153 3.32 19.67 -16.54
CA PHE A 153 3.61 19.00 -17.78
C PHE A 153 2.76 17.74 -17.97
N THR A 154 2.81 17.18 -19.14
CA THR A 154 2.06 15.95 -19.50
C THR A 154 2.99 14.92 -20.10
N VAL A 155 2.59 13.67 -20.00
CA VAL A 155 3.24 12.51 -20.62
C VAL A 155 2.19 11.72 -21.39
N THR A 156 2.46 11.40 -22.65
CA THR A 156 1.62 10.45 -23.40
C THR A 156 2.08 9.04 -23.13
N ALA A 157 1.19 8.20 -22.63
CA ALA A 157 1.47 6.78 -22.41
C ALA A 157 1.81 6.10 -23.76
N PRO A 158 2.83 5.25 -23.82
CA PRO A 158 3.09 4.46 -25.03
C PRO A 158 1.88 3.61 -25.42
N ALA A 159 1.68 3.40 -26.72
CA ALA A 159 0.71 2.43 -27.20
C ALA A 159 1.20 1.01 -26.87
N ASP A 160 0.45 0.29 -26.02
CA ASP A 160 0.76 -1.09 -25.61
C ASP A 160 -0.56 -1.79 -25.22
N PRO A 161 -0.91 -2.91 -25.86
CA PRO A 161 -2.20 -3.61 -25.63
C PRO A 161 -2.33 -4.13 -24.19
N ARG A 162 -1.25 -4.23 -23.44
CA ARG A 162 -1.27 -4.63 -22.01
C ARG A 162 -1.73 -3.53 -21.08
N LEU A 163 -1.67 -2.26 -21.51
CA LEU A 163 -2.19 -1.13 -20.74
C LEU A 163 -3.72 -1.05 -20.84
N PRO A 164 -4.42 -0.60 -19.80
CA PRO A 164 -5.84 -0.30 -19.89
C PRO A 164 -6.14 0.65 -21.06
N GLY A 165 -7.08 0.28 -21.92
CA GLY A 165 -7.42 1.04 -23.12
C GLY A 165 -6.36 1.03 -24.22
N GLY A 166 -5.30 0.23 -24.12
CA GLY A 166 -4.25 0.11 -25.15
C GLY A 166 -3.17 1.19 -25.08
N GLY A 167 -3.17 2.04 -24.04
CA GLY A 167 -2.25 3.17 -23.92
C GLY A 167 -2.61 4.36 -24.84
N GLY A 168 -1.66 5.21 -25.14
CA GLY A 168 -1.87 6.41 -26.00
C GLY A 168 -2.58 7.57 -25.31
N ASN A 169 -3.08 7.39 -24.09
CA ASN A 169 -3.71 8.44 -23.30
C ASN A 169 -2.69 9.44 -22.74
N VAL A 170 -3.12 10.70 -22.59
CA VAL A 170 -2.31 11.77 -21.98
C VAL A 170 -2.50 11.70 -20.45
N ILE A 171 -1.38 11.64 -19.73
CA ILE A 171 -1.30 11.72 -18.29
C ILE A 171 -0.95 13.15 -17.90
N SER A 172 -1.81 13.81 -17.16
CA SER A 172 -1.65 15.18 -16.62
C SER A 172 -1.51 15.14 -15.09
N GLY A 173 -1.38 16.31 -14.45
CA GLY A 173 -1.19 16.39 -12.99
C GLY A 173 0.26 16.10 -12.58
N LEU A 174 1.19 16.26 -13.50
CA LEU A 174 2.62 16.13 -13.27
C LEU A 174 3.22 17.55 -13.18
N TYR A 175 4.14 17.73 -12.26
CA TYR A 175 4.75 19.03 -11.98
C TYR A 175 6.26 18.92 -11.86
N ASP A 176 6.96 19.96 -12.27
CA ASP A 176 8.40 20.09 -12.07
C ASP A 176 8.73 21.48 -11.54
N VAL A 177 9.56 21.54 -10.51
CA VAL A 177 9.92 22.79 -9.84
C VAL A 177 10.81 23.65 -10.74
N ASN A 178 10.75 24.97 -10.56
CA ASN A 178 11.71 25.87 -11.23
C ASN A 178 13.15 25.44 -10.92
N PRO A 179 14.01 25.24 -11.95
CA PRO A 179 15.38 24.75 -11.75
C PRO A 179 16.21 25.58 -10.76
N THR A 180 15.96 26.89 -10.66
CA THR A 180 16.66 27.77 -9.72
C THR A 180 16.30 27.53 -8.26
N LEU A 181 15.17 26.89 -8.00
CA LEU A 181 14.66 26.56 -6.67
C LEU A 181 14.86 25.08 -6.31
N PHE A 182 15.37 24.28 -7.25
CA PHE A 182 15.64 22.87 -6.99
C PHE A 182 16.59 22.69 -5.79
N GLY A 183 16.26 21.76 -4.90
CA GLY A 183 17.04 21.46 -3.70
C GLY A 183 16.87 22.47 -2.55
N GLN A 184 16.11 23.55 -2.75
CA GLN A 184 15.73 24.43 -1.63
C GLN A 184 14.63 23.77 -0.82
N THR A 185 14.86 23.55 0.47
CA THR A 185 13.94 22.85 1.35
C THR A 185 13.75 23.61 2.67
N ASN A 186 12.52 23.87 3.03
CA ASN A 186 12.08 24.38 4.32
C ASN A 186 10.70 23.76 4.64
N ASN A 187 10.72 22.48 4.95
CA ASN A 187 9.48 21.71 5.11
C ASN A 187 8.76 22.09 6.39
N PHE A 188 7.50 22.45 6.26
CA PHE A 188 6.57 22.74 7.34
C PHE A 188 5.43 21.73 7.33
N ILE A 189 5.25 21.02 8.44
CA ILE A 189 4.21 20.00 8.59
C ILE A 189 3.05 20.58 9.39
N THR A 190 1.88 20.58 8.80
CA THR A 190 0.64 21.11 9.40
C THR A 190 -0.57 20.27 8.97
N LEU A 191 -1.77 20.66 9.40
CA LEU A 191 -3.01 20.00 8.94
C LEU A 191 -3.24 20.25 7.46
N ALA A 192 -3.59 19.19 6.73
CA ALA A 192 -3.93 19.25 5.32
C ALA A 192 -5.11 20.20 5.04
N ASP A 193 -6.03 20.34 6.00
CA ASP A 193 -7.20 21.24 5.92
C ASP A 193 -6.81 22.71 5.71
N ASN A 194 -5.56 23.10 6.01
CA ASN A 194 -5.05 24.45 5.73
C ASN A 194 -4.88 24.71 4.23
N TYR A 195 -4.80 23.66 3.41
CA TYR A 195 -4.60 23.72 1.96
C TYR A 195 -5.81 23.23 1.16
N GLY A 196 -6.75 22.56 1.81
CA GLY A 196 -7.95 22.07 1.16
C GLY A 196 -8.47 20.77 1.77
N SER A 197 -9.52 20.23 1.18
CA SER A 197 -10.12 19.00 1.65
C SER A 197 -9.32 17.78 1.24
N GLN A 198 -9.16 16.84 2.17
CA GLN A 198 -8.65 15.51 1.89
C GLN A 198 -9.58 14.46 2.48
N THR A 199 -9.88 13.42 1.72
CA THR A 199 -10.72 12.33 2.17
C THR A 199 -10.06 10.99 1.99
N SER A 200 -10.30 10.09 2.93
CA SER A 200 -9.95 8.67 2.81
C SER A 200 -10.99 7.86 3.57
N HIS A 201 -11.61 6.89 2.90
CA HIS A 201 -12.60 6.04 3.54
C HIS A 201 -12.64 4.64 2.94
N TRP A 202 -12.79 3.68 3.82
CA TRP A 202 -13.03 2.27 3.51
C TRP A 202 -14.50 1.95 3.69
N ASN A 203 -15.08 1.21 2.74
CA ASN A 203 -16.41 0.62 2.86
C ASN A 203 -16.32 -0.87 2.57
N SER A 204 -17.00 -1.70 3.38
CA SER A 204 -17.06 -3.14 3.15
C SER A 204 -18.36 -3.76 3.61
N VAL A 205 -18.72 -4.85 2.95
CA VAL A 205 -19.78 -5.78 3.37
C VAL A 205 -19.14 -7.13 3.63
N GLU A 206 -19.53 -7.76 4.73
CA GLU A 206 -19.07 -9.09 5.14
C GLU A 206 -20.25 -10.02 5.36
N VAL A 207 -20.10 -11.27 4.91
CA VAL A 207 -21.04 -12.34 5.18
C VAL A 207 -20.24 -13.51 5.74
N ASN A 208 -20.56 -13.94 6.96
CA ASN A 208 -19.89 -15.03 7.64
C ASN A 208 -20.91 -16.11 8.06
N LEU A 209 -20.59 -17.36 7.78
CA LEU A 209 -21.35 -18.55 8.18
C LEU A 209 -20.56 -19.35 9.19
N THR A 210 -21.21 -19.76 10.28
CA THR A 210 -20.68 -20.74 11.23
C THR A 210 -21.71 -21.85 11.42
N ALA A 211 -21.30 -23.09 11.21
CA ALA A 211 -22.18 -24.24 11.32
C ALA A 211 -21.50 -25.41 12.05
N ARG A 212 -22.18 -25.97 13.04
CA ARG A 212 -21.83 -27.22 13.72
C ARG A 212 -22.95 -28.22 13.47
N VAL A 213 -23.04 -28.71 12.22
CA VAL A 213 -24.19 -29.42 11.68
C VAL A 213 -24.47 -30.72 12.44
N ARG A 214 -23.42 -31.45 12.81
CA ARG A 214 -23.49 -32.66 13.59
C ARG A 214 -22.28 -32.80 14.51
N GLN A 215 -22.32 -33.83 15.36
CA GLN A 215 -21.21 -34.12 16.26
C GLN A 215 -19.91 -34.33 15.44
N GLY A 216 -18.88 -33.58 15.76
CA GLY A 216 -17.57 -33.63 15.10
C GLY A 216 -17.42 -32.84 13.79
N LEU A 217 -18.51 -32.25 13.20
CA LEU A 217 -18.45 -31.46 11.99
C LEU A 217 -18.59 -29.96 12.28
N THR A 218 -17.55 -29.21 11.96
CA THR A 218 -17.52 -27.75 12.02
C THR A 218 -17.25 -27.18 10.64
N LEU A 219 -18.07 -26.22 10.23
CA LEU A 219 -17.90 -25.44 9.00
C LEU A 219 -17.88 -23.97 9.38
N GLN A 220 -16.93 -23.23 8.86
CA GLN A 220 -16.84 -21.78 8.99
C GLN A 220 -16.41 -21.21 7.63
N GLY A 221 -16.97 -20.08 7.25
CA GLY A 221 -16.55 -19.42 6.05
C GLY A 221 -17.28 -18.11 5.86
N GLY A 222 -16.76 -17.31 4.94
CA GLY A 222 -17.36 -16.03 4.64
C GLY A 222 -16.70 -15.32 3.49
N THR A 223 -17.34 -14.23 3.12
CA THR A 223 -16.86 -13.28 2.12
C THR A 223 -16.72 -11.91 2.74
N SER A 224 -15.72 -11.16 2.31
CA SER A 224 -15.57 -9.74 2.60
C SER A 224 -15.35 -9.02 1.28
N THR A 225 -16.19 -8.03 1.01
CA THR A 225 -16.15 -7.21 -0.22
C THR A 225 -15.99 -5.77 0.19
N GLY A 226 -14.91 -5.12 -0.24
CA GLY A 226 -14.64 -3.75 0.18
C GLY A 226 -13.73 -2.98 -0.77
N ARG A 227 -13.67 -1.65 -0.56
CA ARG A 227 -12.75 -0.76 -1.26
C ARG A 227 -12.32 0.42 -0.38
N LEU A 228 -11.12 0.94 -0.65
CA LEU A 228 -10.61 2.20 -0.10
C LEU A 228 -10.69 3.26 -1.18
N THR A 229 -11.38 4.37 -0.90
CA THR A 229 -11.41 5.55 -1.77
C THR A 229 -10.60 6.66 -1.11
N THR A 230 -9.76 7.34 -1.89
CA THR A 230 -8.96 8.47 -1.42
C THR A 230 -9.06 9.63 -2.39
N ASP A 231 -9.05 10.86 -1.85
CA ASP A 231 -9.02 12.09 -2.63
C ASP A 231 -8.20 13.14 -1.86
N ASN A 232 -7.18 13.70 -2.52
CA ASN A 232 -6.37 14.81 -2.04
C ASN A 232 -6.14 15.86 -3.15
N CYS A 233 -7.04 15.93 -4.15
CA CYS A 233 -6.84 16.81 -5.31
C CYS A 233 -6.79 18.30 -4.91
N ALA A 234 -7.58 18.70 -3.89
CA ALA A 234 -7.53 20.06 -3.38
C ALA A 234 -6.16 20.41 -2.76
N ILE A 235 -5.52 19.43 -2.09
CA ILE A 235 -4.17 19.61 -1.53
C ILE A 235 -3.14 19.74 -2.66
N VAL A 236 -3.17 18.85 -3.65
CA VAL A 236 -2.24 18.87 -4.80
C VAL A 236 -2.33 20.18 -5.58
N ALA A 237 -3.52 20.77 -5.68
CA ALA A 237 -3.70 22.05 -6.35
C ALA A 237 -2.99 23.22 -5.64
N GLN A 238 -2.81 23.14 -4.32
CA GLN A 238 -2.11 24.15 -3.52
C GLN A 238 -0.63 23.77 -3.28
N LEU A 239 -0.35 22.48 -3.19
CA LEU A 239 0.97 21.91 -2.92
C LEU A 239 1.33 20.89 -4.02
N PRO A 240 1.83 21.35 -5.19
CA PRO A 240 2.21 20.43 -6.28
C PRO A 240 3.29 19.42 -5.87
N GLU A 241 4.12 19.74 -4.88
CA GLU A 241 5.09 18.81 -4.29
C GLU A 241 4.45 17.57 -3.66
N ALA A 242 3.18 17.61 -3.30
CA ALA A 242 2.45 16.45 -2.80
C ALA A 242 2.27 15.35 -3.87
N THR A 243 2.57 15.61 -5.14
CA THR A 243 2.62 14.59 -6.19
C THR A 243 3.89 13.75 -6.16
N PHE A 244 4.96 14.19 -5.48
CA PHE A 244 6.18 13.43 -5.37
C PHE A 244 6.07 12.35 -4.29
N THR A 245 6.38 11.12 -4.65
CA THR A 245 6.50 10.04 -3.67
C THR A 245 7.82 10.13 -2.91
N ALA A 246 7.92 9.45 -1.77
CA ALA A 246 9.16 9.37 -1.00
C ALA A 246 10.36 8.80 -1.80
N THR A 247 10.09 8.06 -2.87
CA THR A 247 11.11 7.51 -3.79
C THR A 247 11.43 8.42 -4.97
N GLY A 248 10.83 9.62 -5.02
CA GLY A 248 11.04 10.60 -6.10
C GLY A 248 10.25 10.31 -7.38
N SER A 249 9.36 9.32 -7.37
CA SER A 249 8.43 9.09 -8.47
C SER A 249 7.26 10.06 -8.40
N LEU A 250 6.66 10.37 -9.55
CA LEU A 250 5.48 11.23 -9.65
C LEU A 250 4.20 10.39 -9.53
N ASN A 251 3.26 10.84 -8.72
CA ASN A 251 1.93 10.28 -8.61
C ASN A 251 0.89 11.31 -9.08
N PRO A 252 0.39 11.22 -10.33
CA PRO A 252 -0.59 12.16 -10.86
C PRO A 252 -2.02 11.89 -10.37
N TYR A 253 -2.22 10.79 -9.65
CA TYR A 253 -3.57 10.30 -9.29
C TYR A 253 -3.96 10.79 -7.91
N CYS A 254 -4.51 12.01 -7.84
CA CYS A 254 -4.98 12.59 -6.58
C CYS A 254 -6.33 12.01 -6.12
N HIS A 255 -7.17 11.50 -7.04
CA HIS A 255 -8.40 10.79 -6.75
C HIS A 255 -8.28 9.33 -7.15
N VAL A 256 -8.49 8.42 -6.19
CA VAL A 256 -8.37 6.98 -6.42
C VAL A 256 -9.60 6.28 -5.87
N GLU A 257 -10.38 5.67 -6.77
CA GLU A 257 -11.57 4.89 -6.45
C GLU A 257 -11.50 3.51 -7.14
N PRO A 258 -10.83 2.52 -6.53
CA PRO A 258 -10.71 1.18 -7.11
C PRO A 258 -12.05 0.45 -7.09
N PRO A 259 -12.21 -0.64 -7.86
CA PRO A 259 -13.39 -1.49 -7.77
C PRO A 259 -13.50 -2.15 -6.38
N PHE A 260 -14.71 -2.58 -6.03
CA PHE A 260 -14.89 -3.44 -4.87
C PHE A 260 -14.20 -4.79 -5.07
N LEU A 261 -13.35 -5.18 -4.12
CA LEU A 261 -12.61 -6.44 -4.16
C LEU A 261 -13.22 -7.42 -3.17
N THR A 262 -13.56 -8.62 -3.67
CA THR A 262 -14.15 -9.68 -2.87
C THR A 262 -13.13 -10.76 -2.57
N GLN A 263 -12.95 -11.06 -1.28
CA GLN A 263 -12.22 -12.24 -0.81
C GLN A 263 -13.18 -13.27 -0.23
N PHE A 264 -12.82 -14.53 -0.33
CA PHE A 264 -13.51 -15.66 0.31
C PHE A 264 -12.52 -16.45 1.15
N LYS A 265 -12.97 -16.88 2.36
CA LYS A 265 -12.22 -17.79 3.22
C LYS A 265 -13.17 -18.82 3.81
N GLY A 266 -12.72 -20.07 3.90
CA GLY A 266 -13.50 -21.16 4.45
C GLY A 266 -12.65 -22.17 5.20
N LEU A 267 -13.25 -22.81 6.18
CA LEU A 267 -12.70 -23.93 6.96
C LEU A 267 -13.76 -24.99 7.12
N ALA A 268 -13.37 -26.23 6.91
CA ALA A 268 -14.16 -27.41 7.26
C ALA A 268 -13.30 -28.35 8.13
N ALA A 269 -13.83 -28.85 9.21
CA ALA A 269 -13.18 -29.86 10.04
C ALA A 269 -14.18 -30.91 10.46
N TYR A 270 -13.85 -32.19 10.24
CA TYR A 270 -14.65 -33.31 10.62
C TYR A 270 -13.84 -34.35 11.39
N THR A 271 -14.23 -34.58 12.63
CA THR A 271 -13.68 -35.68 13.43
C THR A 271 -14.60 -36.91 13.28
N ILE A 272 -14.07 -37.97 12.67
CA ILE A 272 -14.78 -39.22 12.44
C ILE A 272 -14.98 -39.90 13.81
N PRO A 273 -16.25 -40.08 14.27
CA PRO A 273 -16.52 -40.72 15.55
C PRO A 273 -15.95 -42.14 15.60
N LYS A 274 -15.56 -42.62 16.78
CA LYS A 274 -15.03 -43.98 17.07
C LYS A 274 -13.60 -44.21 16.51
N VAL A 275 -13.18 -43.55 15.45
CA VAL A 275 -11.84 -43.74 14.86
C VAL A 275 -10.85 -42.66 15.28
N ASP A 276 -11.34 -41.56 15.87
CA ASP A 276 -10.52 -40.40 16.28
C ASP A 276 -9.59 -39.90 15.19
N VAL A 277 -10.05 -39.96 13.94
CA VAL A 277 -9.40 -39.34 12.79
C VAL A 277 -10.09 -38.02 12.48
N GLN A 278 -9.35 -36.95 12.41
CA GLN A 278 -9.84 -35.66 11.97
C GLN A 278 -9.34 -35.36 10.53
N VAL A 279 -10.29 -35.00 9.68
CA VAL A 279 -10.02 -34.43 8.36
C VAL A 279 -10.42 -32.97 8.40
N SER A 280 -9.54 -32.11 7.96
CA SER A 280 -9.86 -30.67 7.87
C SER A 280 -9.27 -30.07 6.59
N GLY A 281 -9.87 -28.97 6.17
CA GLY A 281 -9.39 -28.19 5.04
C GLY A 281 -9.67 -26.71 5.24
N THR A 282 -8.77 -25.89 4.75
CA THR A 282 -8.93 -24.44 4.67
C THR A 282 -8.83 -24.02 3.22
N MET A 283 -9.76 -23.17 2.80
CA MET A 283 -9.77 -22.59 1.45
C MET A 283 -9.71 -21.06 1.55
N GLN A 284 -8.91 -20.45 0.72
CA GLN A 284 -8.91 -19.01 0.51
C GLN A 284 -8.90 -18.66 -0.97
N SER A 285 -9.66 -17.61 -1.31
CA SER A 285 -9.68 -17.00 -2.62
C SER A 285 -9.55 -15.49 -2.40
N ILE A 286 -8.35 -14.95 -2.65
CA ILE A 286 -7.98 -13.57 -2.36
C ILE A 286 -7.68 -12.86 -3.66
N PRO A 287 -8.23 -11.64 -3.91
CA PRO A 287 -7.85 -10.83 -5.07
C PRO A 287 -6.35 -10.60 -5.10
N GLY A 288 -5.77 -10.56 -6.28
CA GLY A 288 -4.38 -10.13 -6.46
C GLY A 288 -4.17 -8.69 -6.00
N GLY A 289 -2.94 -8.36 -5.65
CA GLY A 289 -2.55 -6.98 -5.30
C GLY A 289 -2.71 -6.02 -6.48
N THR A 290 -2.82 -4.74 -6.17
CA THR A 290 -2.82 -3.67 -7.19
C THR A 290 -1.45 -3.58 -7.85
N LEU A 291 -1.45 -3.45 -9.18
CA LEU A 291 -0.23 -3.36 -9.98
C LEU A 291 -0.03 -1.95 -10.53
N GLN A 292 1.22 -1.59 -10.74
CA GLN A 292 1.64 -0.34 -11.37
C GLN A 292 2.31 -0.62 -12.71
N ALA A 293 2.37 0.40 -13.56
CA ALA A 293 3.13 0.41 -14.80
C ALA A 293 4.13 1.57 -14.74
N ASN A 294 5.23 1.38 -14.00
CA ASN A 294 6.20 2.45 -13.73
C ASN A 294 7.09 2.68 -14.94
N LEU A 295 6.83 3.77 -15.65
CA LEU A 295 7.61 4.22 -16.81
C LEU A 295 8.62 5.29 -16.38
N SER A 296 9.87 5.14 -16.79
CA SER A 296 10.88 6.20 -16.72
C SER A 296 10.88 6.95 -18.05
N VAL A 297 10.39 8.19 -18.04
CA VAL A 297 10.27 9.04 -19.23
C VAL A 297 11.52 9.92 -19.33
N PRO A 298 12.30 9.84 -20.42
CA PRO A 298 13.49 10.67 -20.61
C PRO A 298 13.19 12.18 -20.54
N THR A 299 14.09 12.94 -19.94
CA THR A 299 13.93 14.41 -19.82
C THR A 299 13.72 15.10 -21.18
N ALA A 300 14.31 14.56 -22.26
CA ALA A 300 14.10 15.09 -23.63
C ALA A 300 12.63 14.93 -24.09
N THR A 301 11.94 13.86 -23.68
CA THR A 301 10.52 13.67 -23.96
C THR A 301 9.66 14.58 -23.10
N VAL A 302 9.98 14.69 -21.80
CA VAL A 302 9.30 15.61 -20.87
C VAL A 302 9.42 17.05 -21.34
N ALA A 303 10.59 17.45 -21.84
CA ALA A 303 10.86 18.81 -22.32
C ALA A 303 9.94 19.26 -23.46
N GLN A 304 9.35 18.35 -24.22
CA GLN A 304 8.39 18.68 -25.28
C GLN A 304 7.11 19.34 -24.71
N SER A 305 6.69 18.94 -23.53
CA SER A 305 5.51 19.51 -22.86
C SER A 305 5.90 20.52 -21.78
N LEU A 306 7.03 20.31 -21.07
CA LEU A 306 7.53 21.19 -20.02
C LEU A 306 8.18 22.48 -20.56
N GLY A 307 8.67 22.46 -21.81
CA GLY A 307 9.39 23.56 -22.44
C GLY A 307 10.87 23.72 -22.02
N ARG A 308 11.36 22.83 -21.14
CA ARG A 308 12.73 22.78 -20.61
C ARG A 308 13.09 21.40 -20.11
N PRO A 309 14.37 21.08 -19.90
CA PRO A 309 14.77 19.88 -19.15
C PRO A 309 14.22 19.88 -17.71
N LEU A 310 14.11 18.71 -17.12
CA LEU A 310 13.75 18.54 -15.71
C LEU A 310 14.73 19.25 -14.78
N ALA A 311 14.22 19.78 -13.68
CA ALA A 311 15.03 20.39 -12.64
C ALA A 311 16.03 19.38 -12.04
N GLY A 312 17.13 19.88 -11.44
CA GLY A 312 18.17 19.05 -10.84
C GLY A 312 18.94 18.19 -11.86
N SER A 313 18.86 18.49 -13.14
CA SER A 313 19.45 17.68 -14.22
C SER A 313 18.98 16.22 -14.20
N ALA A 314 17.73 15.98 -13.77
CA ALA A 314 17.19 14.64 -13.74
C ALA A 314 17.12 14.06 -15.16
N PRO A 315 17.67 12.85 -15.41
CA PRO A 315 17.67 12.25 -16.74
C PRO A 315 16.30 11.75 -17.18
N PHE A 316 15.42 11.46 -16.23
CA PHE A 316 14.06 10.97 -16.47
C PHE A 316 13.11 11.33 -15.32
N ALA A 317 11.82 11.36 -15.63
CA ALA A 317 10.73 11.35 -14.66
C ALA A 317 10.12 9.94 -14.59
N THR A 318 9.92 9.41 -13.41
CA THR A 318 9.26 8.10 -13.21
C THR A 318 7.82 8.30 -12.73
N LEU A 319 6.87 7.66 -13.40
CA LEU A 319 5.44 7.71 -13.03
C LEU A 319 4.75 6.39 -13.37
N SER A 320 3.64 6.11 -12.70
CA SER A 320 2.78 4.99 -13.10
C SER A 320 1.85 5.40 -14.23
N LEU A 321 1.81 4.59 -15.31
CA LEU A 321 0.90 4.79 -16.45
C LEU A 321 -0.54 4.40 -16.16
N VAL A 322 -0.78 3.71 -15.04
CA VAL A 322 -2.10 3.19 -14.67
C VAL A 322 -2.56 3.76 -13.34
N THR A 323 -3.84 4.08 -13.25
CA THR A 323 -4.46 4.51 -12.01
C THR A 323 -4.36 3.41 -10.96
N PRO A 324 -3.99 3.73 -9.70
CA PRO A 324 -3.94 2.73 -8.64
C PRO A 324 -5.25 1.95 -8.50
N GLY A 325 -5.16 0.63 -8.49
CA GLY A 325 -6.32 -0.27 -8.39
C GLY A 325 -7.03 -0.59 -9.70
N SER A 326 -6.64 0.00 -10.85
CA SER A 326 -7.23 -0.34 -12.16
C SER A 326 -6.68 -1.64 -12.75
N VAL A 327 -5.48 -2.05 -12.37
CA VAL A 327 -4.87 -3.31 -12.77
C VAL A 327 -4.59 -4.15 -11.53
N LEU A 328 -5.04 -5.40 -11.56
CA LEU A 328 -4.90 -6.35 -10.46
C LEU A 328 -4.07 -7.55 -10.91
N GLY A 329 -3.31 -8.10 -9.98
CA GLY A 329 -2.62 -9.37 -10.18
C GLY A 329 -3.55 -10.58 -10.15
N ASP A 330 -2.97 -11.76 -10.24
CA ASP A 330 -3.71 -13.03 -10.19
C ASP A 330 -4.43 -13.20 -8.86
N ARG A 331 -5.64 -13.74 -8.93
CA ARG A 331 -6.37 -14.17 -7.75
C ARG A 331 -5.69 -15.41 -7.16
N VAL A 332 -5.33 -15.34 -5.89
CA VAL A 332 -4.76 -16.47 -5.15
C VAL A 332 -5.90 -17.38 -4.69
N ASN A 333 -5.98 -18.59 -5.28
CA ASN A 333 -6.86 -19.67 -4.84
C ASN A 333 -6.00 -20.76 -4.21
N GLN A 334 -6.14 -20.97 -2.91
CA GLN A 334 -5.36 -21.95 -2.16
C GLN A 334 -6.28 -22.83 -1.33
N LEU A 335 -6.06 -24.14 -1.39
CA LEU A 335 -6.70 -25.14 -0.56
C LEU A 335 -5.61 -25.90 0.18
N ASP A 336 -5.71 -25.90 1.52
CA ASP A 336 -4.84 -26.69 2.38
C ASP A 336 -5.68 -27.79 3.06
N LEU A 337 -5.16 -28.99 3.10
CA LEU A 337 -5.84 -30.17 3.67
C LEU A 337 -4.99 -30.74 4.80
N ARG A 338 -5.66 -31.25 5.83
CA ARG A 338 -5.02 -31.94 6.93
C ARG A 338 -5.79 -33.20 7.30
N VAL A 339 -5.07 -34.29 7.48
CA VAL A 339 -5.58 -35.53 8.08
C VAL A 339 -4.74 -35.84 9.31
N GLN A 340 -5.38 -35.97 10.48
CA GLN A 340 -4.67 -36.32 11.71
C GLN A 340 -5.40 -37.41 12.49
N LYS A 341 -4.62 -38.28 13.10
CA LYS A 341 -5.07 -39.31 14.04
C LYS A 341 -4.77 -38.87 15.46
N VAL A 342 -5.76 -38.98 16.34
CA VAL A 342 -5.59 -38.73 17.78
C VAL A 342 -5.45 -40.07 18.48
N LEU A 343 -4.33 -40.26 19.14
CA LEU A 343 -4.05 -41.43 19.99
C LEU A 343 -4.15 -40.97 21.43
N ARG A 344 -4.94 -41.66 22.25
CA ARG A 344 -5.14 -41.33 23.67
C ARG A 344 -4.50 -42.41 24.53
N PHE A 345 -3.59 -41.97 25.36
CA PHE A 345 -2.97 -42.79 26.40
C PHE A 345 -3.43 -42.28 27.76
N SER A 346 -3.28 -43.09 28.82
CA SER A 346 -3.80 -42.72 30.14
C SER A 346 -3.36 -41.34 30.65
N ARG A 347 -2.17 -40.88 30.31
CA ARG A 347 -1.61 -39.61 30.75
C ARG A 347 -1.14 -38.70 29.61
N ALA A 348 -1.28 -39.14 28.37
CA ALA A 348 -0.83 -38.37 27.21
C ALA A 348 -1.79 -38.48 26.03
N ARG A 349 -1.87 -37.43 25.26
CA ARG A 349 -2.61 -37.39 24.00
C ARG A 349 -1.60 -37.11 22.89
N VAL A 350 -1.48 -38.02 21.92
CA VAL A 350 -0.61 -37.88 20.78
C VAL A 350 -1.45 -37.64 19.54
N GLN A 351 -1.11 -36.58 18.78
CA GLN A 351 -1.73 -36.27 17.53
C GLN A 351 -0.68 -36.43 16.41
N VAL A 352 -0.91 -37.34 15.49
CA VAL A 352 -0.06 -37.55 14.32
C VAL A 352 -0.84 -37.13 13.09
N GLY A 353 -0.27 -36.27 12.26
CA GLY A 353 -0.97 -35.72 11.11
C GLY A 353 -0.09 -35.51 9.88
N VAL A 354 -0.76 -35.45 8.75
CA VAL A 354 -0.21 -35.06 7.46
C VAL A 354 -0.97 -33.83 6.98
N ASP A 355 -0.23 -32.77 6.69
CA ASP A 355 -0.71 -31.53 6.09
C ASP A 355 -0.31 -31.51 4.61
N LEU A 356 -1.25 -31.21 3.73
CA LEU A 356 -1.02 -30.97 2.32
C LEU A 356 -1.34 -29.52 2.02
N TYR A 357 -0.31 -28.72 1.82
CA TYR A 357 -0.42 -27.30 1.49
C TYR A 357 -0.54 -27.10 -0.02
N ASN A 358 -1.33 -26.08 -0.40
CA ASN A 358 -1.62 -25.79 -1.81
C ASN A 358 -2.06 -27.05 -2.59
N ALA A 359 -3.05 -27.78 -2.07
CA ALA A 359 -3.52 -29.05 -2.63
C ALA A 359 -3.94 -28.94 -4.11
N LEU A 360 -4.44 -27.75 -4.54
CA LEU A 360 -4.81 -27.45 -5.93
C LEU A 360 -3.58 -27.24 -6.83
N ASN A 361 -2.38 -27.12 -6.23
CA ASN A 361 -1.14 -26.77 -6.91
C ASN A 361 -1.27 -25.47 -7.73
N SER A 362 -1.96 -24.47 -7.16
CA SER A 362 -2.09 -23.15 -7.76
C SER A 362 -0.71 -22.50 -7.89
N SER A 363 -0.46 -21.91 -9.04
CA SER A 363 0.76 -21.16 -9.36
C SER A 363 0.50 -19.65 -9.46
N ALA A 364 -0.53 -19.14 -8.76
CA ALA A 364 -0.89 -17.73 -8.79
C ALA A 364 0.33 -16.84 -8.54
N ILE A 365 0.48 -15.82 -9.34
CA ILE A 365 1.60 -14.89 -9.25
C ILE A 365 1.38 -13.98 -8.03
N GLN A 366 2.36 -13.93 -7.13
CA GLN A 366 2.32 -13.13 -5.92
C GLN A 366 2.96 -11.75 -6.11
N THR A 367 4.03 -11.69 -6.89
CA THR A 367 4.70 -10.44 -7.23
C THR A 367 5.07 -10.39 -8.70
N TYR A 368 5.03 -9.17 -9.25
CA TYR A 368 5.25 -8.89 -10.67
C TYR A 368 6.36 -7.85 -10.82
N ASN A 369 7.06 -7.89 -11.94
CA ASN A 369 7.86 -6.76 -12.39
C ASN A 369 6.91 -5.61 -12.78
N GLN A 370 6.96 -4.51 -12.05
CA GLN A 370 6.12 -3.33 -12.28
C GLN A 370 6.84 -2.22 -13.07
N THR A 371 8.09 -2.44 -13.49
CA THR A 371 8.78 -1.54 -14.40
C THR A 371 8.21 -1.71 -15.80
N PHE A 372 7.63 -0.63 -16.34
CA PHE A 372 7.05 -0.66 -17.67
C PHE A 372 8.13 -0.37 -18.73
N ILE A 373 8.21 -1.26 -19.69
CA ILE A 373 9.00 -1.10 -20.92
C ILE A 373 8.12 -1.57 -22.08
N THR A 374 7.97 -0.75 -23.11
CA THR A 374 7.20 -1.12 -24.30
C THR A 374 7.77 -2.40 -24.91
N ASN A 375 6.94 -3.40 -25.15
CA ASN A 375 7.32 -4.75 -25.59
C ASN A 375 8.35 -5.47 -24.68
N GLY A 376 8.51 -4.99 -23.43
CA GLY A 376 9.47 -5.54 -22.47
C GLY A 376 8.83 -6.40 -21.38
N ASN A 377 9.53 -6.51 -20.27
CA ASN A 377 9.25 -7.47 -19.17
C ASN A 377 8.17 -7.01 -18.17
N TRP A 378 7.39 -5.95 -18.47
CA TRP A 378 6.31 -5.55 -17.59
C TRP A 378 5.31 -6.69 -17.38
N LEU A 379 4.86 -6.89 -16.15
CA LEU A 379 3.99 -7.98 -15.68
C LEU A 379 4.62 -9.39 -15.72
N THR A 380 5.94 -9.51 -15.92
CA THR A 380 6.57 -10.82 -15.75
C THR A 380 6.55 -11.23 -14.27
N PRO A 381 6.27 -12.50 -13.97
CA PRO A 381 6.28 -13.00 -12.60
C PRO A 381 7.68 -12.90 -11.98
N THR A 382 7.75 -12.40 -10.75
CA THR A 382 8.99 -12.42 -9.94
C THR A 382 8.86 -13.37 -8.75
N LEU A 383 7.64 -13.66 -8.31
CA LEU A 383 7.34 -14.65 -7.29
C LEU A 383 5.98 -15.29 -7.58
N ILE A 384 5.90 -16.60 -7.46
CA ILE A 384 4.65 -17.37 -7.57
C ILE A 384 4.35 -18.07 -6.25
N LEU A 385 3.12 -18.49 -6.06
CA LEU A 385 2.73 -19.31 -4.91
C LEU A 385 3.57 -20.61 -4.92
N PRO A 386 4.17 -21.02 -3.78
CA PRO A 386 4.95 -22.26 -3.71
C PRO A 386 4.13 -23.47 -4.18
N ALA A 387 4.80 -24.40 -4.86
CA ALA A 387 4.20 -25.65 -5.29
C ALA A 387 3.60 -26.43 -4.12
N ARG A 388 2.67 -27.31 -4.39
CA ARG A 388 2.09 -28.24 -3.42
C ARG A 388 3.19 -28.99 -2.67
N PHE A 389 3.10 -29.02 -1.34
CA PHE A 389 4.01 -29.78 -0.51
C PHE A 389 3.28 -30.44 0.68
N ALA A 390 3.85 -31.49 1.20
CA ALA A 390 3.32 -32.19 2.36
C ALA A 390 4.25 -32.03 3.57
N LYS A 391 3.64 -31.92 4.77
CA LYS A 391 4.32 -31.89 6.06
C LYS A 391 3.77 -32.99 6.96
N ILE A 392 4.63 -33.75 7.62
CA ILE A 392 4.28 -34.69 8.67
C ILE A 392 4.50 -34.00 10.02
N SER A 393 3.54 -34.11 10.93
CA SER A 393 3.60 -33.51 12.26
C SER A 393 3.16 -34.51 13.33
N ALA A 394 3.80 -34.41 14.50
CA ALA A 394 3.39 -35.09 15.71
C ALA A 394 3.38 -34.08 16.86
N GLN A 395 2.29 -34.08 17.64
CA GLN A 395 2.15 -33.28 18.86
C GLN A 395 1.84 -34.21 20.02
N VAL A 396 2.49 -34.00 21.13
CA VAL A 396 2.29 -34.76 22.36
C VAL A 396 1.85 -33.79 23.46
N ASP A 397 0.68 -34.03 24.03
CA ASP A 397 0.12 -33.28 25.16
C ASP A 397 0.13 -34.20 26.39
N PHE A 398 0.71 -33.75 27.53
CA PHE A 398 0.87 -34.53 28.77
C PHE A 398 -0.10 -34.08 29.83
#